data_cf4c0431d50840c82b435a28d12fde1c
#
_entry.id   cf4c0431d50840c82b435a28d12fde1c
#
_cell.length_a   1.000
_cell.length_b   1.000
_cell.length_c   1.000
_cell.angle_alpha   90.00
_cell.angle_beta   90.00
_cell.angle_gamma   90.00
#
_symmetry.space_group_name_H-M   'P 1'
#
loop_
_entity.id
_entity.type
_entity.pdbx_description
1 polymer ?
#
loop_
_entity_poly.entity_id
_entity_poly.type
_entity_poly.pdbx_seq_one_letter_code
_entity_poly.pdbx_strand_id
1 'polypeptide(L)'
;MGRGLFISFMKTKLAIYQAFTRTFGNRILTRKEYGTITENGVGKMNDLDRTVLQQIQGLGITHVWYTGVIRHATCTDYSLFGIPQQNPHVVKGRAGSPYAITDYYDIDPDIATNVDKRMEEFENLVFRTHAEGLKVLIDFVPNHVARQYKSIAKPEGVEDLGQGDDTGKHFDMQNNFYYCPGEYLDLSGVPTYDYATG
;
A
#
# COMPACT_ATOMS: atom_id res chain seq x y z
N MET A 1 -36.46 -22.32 41.45
CA MET A 1 -35.01 -22.51 41.17
C MET A 1 -34.73 -22.06 39.75
N GLY A 2 -34.28 -20.82 39.61
CA GLY A 2 -33.92 -20.25 38.30
C GLY A 2 -32.52 -20.69 37.90
N ARG A 3 -32.39 -21.42 36.79
CA ARG A 3 -31.10 -21.70 36.19
C ARG A 3 -30.65 -20.42 35.45
N GLY A 4 -29.73 -19.69 36.03
CA GLY A 4 -29.05 -18.59 35.37
C GLY A 4 -28.25 -19.14 34.18
N LEU A 5 -28.58 -18.64 32.99
CA LEU A 5 -27.83 -18.90 31.74
C LEU A 5 -26.51 -18.11 31.84
N PHE A 6 -25.44 -18.79 32.26
CA PHE A 6 -24.08 -18.22 32.10
C PHE A 6 -23.71 -18.21 30.63
N ILE A 7 -23.93 -17.07 29.95
CA ILE A 7 -23.34 -16.83 28.65
C ILE A 7 -21.86 -16.51 28.88
N SER A 8 -21.03 -17.53 28.78
CA SER A 8 -19.58 -17.36 28.69
C SER A 8 -19.27 -16.65 27.39
N PHE A 9 -18.94 -15.37 27.43
CA PHE A 9 -18.29 -14.68 26.33
C PHE A 9 -16.90 -15.29 26.18
N MET A 10 -16.79 -16.36 25.42
CA MET A 10 -15.49 -16.83 24.95
C MET A 10 -14.89 -15.70 24.10
N LYS A 11 -13.88 -15.02 24.64
CA LYS A 11 -13.07 -14.07 23.84
C LYS A 11 -12.47 -14.88 22.70
N THR A 12 -12.98 -14.69 21.50
CA THR A 12 -12.43 -15.34 20.29
C THR A 12 -10.99 -14.88 20.14
N LYS A 13 -10.05 -15.82 20.13
CA LYS A 13 -8.63 -15.53 19.96
C LYS A 13 -8.43 -14.88 18.58
N LEU A 14 -7.73 -13.77 18.54
CA LEU A 14 -7.35 -13.09 17.31
C LEU A 14 -6.27 -13.91 16.61
N ALA A 15 -6.50 -14.29 15.35
CA ALA A 15 -5.55 -14.94 14.47
C ALA A 15 -5.48 -14.17 13.17
N ILE A 16 -4.30 -13.69 12.79
CA ILE A 16 -4.07 -12.82 11.64
C ILE A 16 -3.23 -13.59 10.61
N TYR A 17 -3.68 -13.60 9.36
CA TYR A 17 -2.92 -14.06 8.21
C TYR A 17 -2.44 -12.84 7.43
N GLN A 18 -1.13 -12.62 7.35
CA GLN A 18 -0.55 -11.56 6.54
C GLN A 18 -0.35 -12.07 5.11
N ALA A 19 -1.00 -11.42 4.16
CA ALA A 19 -0.84 -11.65 2.74
C ALA A 19 -0.13 -10.44 2.09
N PHE A 20 1.12 -10.63 1.67
CA PHE A 20 1.78 -9.62 0.84
C PHE A 20 1.23 -9.74 -0.58
N THR A 21 0.28 -8.87 -0.92
CA THR A 21 -0.55 -8.95 -2.13
C THR A 21 0.29 -9.06 -3.39
N ARG A 22 1.40 -8.31 -3.47
CA ARG A 22 2.30 -8.31 -4.62
C ARG A 22 2.91 -9.68 -4.92
N THR A 23 3.16 -10.51 -3.92
CA THR A 23 3.78 -11.84 -4.09
C THR A 23 2.77 -12.98 -4.00
N PHE A 24 1.65 -12.73 -3.34
CA PHE A 24 0.59 -13.73 -3.20
C PHE A 24 -0.03 -14.03 -4.57
N GLY A 25 -0.10 -15.31 -4.94
CA GLY A 25 -0.64 -15.73 -6.23
C GLY A 25 0.33 -15.60 -7.42
N ASN A 26 1.46 -14.91 -7.28
CA ASN A 26 2.45 -14.83 -8.35
C ASN A 26 3.06 -16.21 -8.64
N ARG A 27 2.89 -16.68 -9.88
CA ARG A 27 3.35 -17.99 -10.36
C ARG A 27 4.60 -17.92 -11.23
N ILE A 28 5.09 -16.72 -11.54
CA ILE A 28 6.29 -16.51 -12.35
C ILE A 28 7.52 -16.58 -11.43
N LEU A 29 8.39 -17.53 -11.66
CA LEU A 29 9.55 -17.81 -10.82
C LEU A 29 10.89 -17.37 -11.43
N THR A 30 10.87 -16.52 -12.44
CA THR A 30 12.07 -16.08 -13.18
C THR A 30 13.10 -15.40 -12.27
N ARG A 31 12.63 -14.59 -11.31
CA ARG A 31 13.47 -13.89 -10.32
C ARG A 31 14.62 -13.11 -10.95
N LYS A 32 14.37 -12.51 -12.11
CA LYS A 32 15.38 -11.71 -12.82
C LYS A 32 15.73 -10.51 -11.96
N GLU A 33 17.02 -10.32 -11.74
CA GLU A 33 17.50 -9.11 -11.06
C GLU A 33 17.04 -7.88 -11.85
N TYR A 34 16.46 -6.90 -11.14
CA TYR A 34 15.89 -5.69 -11.73
C TYR A 34 14.81 -5.93 -12.81
N GLY A 35 14.18 -7.11 -12.79
CA GLY A 35 13.18 -7.51 -13.79
C GLY A 35 11.87 -6.73 -13.66
N THR A 36 11.21 -6.55 -14.79
CA THR A 36 9.88 -5.93 -14.88
C THR A 36 8.79 -6.86 -14.32
N ILE A 37 7.58 -6.32 -14.14
CA ILE A 37 6.42 -7.15 -13.76
C ILE A 37 6.07 -8.20 -14.83
N THR A 38 6.39 -7.94 -16.11
CA THR A 38 6.20 -8.91 -17.19
C THR A 38 7.19 -10.07 -17.08
N GLU A 39 8.42 -9.81 -16.63
CA GLU A 39 9.47 -10.82 -16.50
C GLU A 39 9.35 -11.62 -15.21
N ASN A 40 9.05 -10.96 -14.09
CA ASN A 40 9.05 -11.58 -12.75
C ASN A 40 7.64 -11.90 -12.24
N GLY A 41 6.62 -11.41 -12.93
CA GLY A 41 5.24 -11.50 -12.46
C GLY A 41 4.95 -10.60 -11.26
N VAL A 42 3.69 -10.56 -10.92
CA VAL A 42 3.16 -9.86 -9.75
C VAL A 42 1.83 -10.51 -9.36
N GLY A 43 1.60 -10.72 -8.06
CA GLY A 43 0.31 -11.17 -7.54
C GLY A 43 -0.77 -10.10 -7.75
N LYS A 44 -1.98 -10.55 -7.87
CA LYS A 44 -3.16 -9.69 -8.10
C LYS A 44 -4.15 -9.81 -6.94
N MET A 45 -4.89 -8.76 -6.68
CA MET A 45 -5.99 -8.79 -5.72
C MET A 45 -6.99 -9.91 -6.03
N ASN A 46 -7.15 -10.23 -7.32
CA ASN A 46 -8.06 -11.28 -7.78
C ASN A 46 -7.52 -12.71 -7.57
N ASP A 47 -6.23 -12.88 -7.26
CA ASP A 47 -5.66 -14.18 -6.84
C ASP A 47 -6.15 -14.60 -5.44
N LEU A 48 -6.62 -13.64 -4.64
CA LEU A 48 -7.26 -13.87 -3.34
C LEU A 48 -8.76 -14.12 -3.56
N ASP A 49 -9.07 -15.17 -4.28
CA ASP A 49 -10.44 -15.58 -4.61
C ASP A 49 -11.15 -16.23 -3.40
N ARG A 50 -12.43 -16.57 -3.61
CA ARG A 50 -13.26 -17.22 -2.58
C ARG A 50 -12.63 -18.51 -2.06
N THR A 51 -12.07 -19.32 -2.93
CA THR A 51 -11.48 -20.63 -2.56
C THR A 51 -10.28 -20.45 -1.64
N VAL A 52 -9.41 -19.49 -1.98
CA VAL A 52 -8.24 -19.13 -1.16
C VAL A 52 -8.68 -18.58 0.20
N LEU A 53 -9.67 -17.69 0.23
CA LEU A 53 -10.18 -17.11 1.47
C LEU A 53 -10.81 -18.17 2.38
N GLN A 54 -11.52 -19.14 1.83
CA GLN A 54 -12.06 -20.29 2.59
C GLN A 54 -10.95 -21.16 3.16
N GLN A 55 -9.86 -21.38 2.42
CA GLN A 55 -8.71 -22.11 2.92
C GLN A 55 -8.04 -21.37 4.11
N ILE A 56 -7.86 -20.05 3.97
CA ILE A 56 -7.34 -19.21 5.05
C ILE A 56 -8.26 -19.28 6.28
N GLN A 57 -9.56 -19.14 6.09
CA GLN A 57 -10.55 -19.23 7.14
C GLN A 57 -10.54 -20.62 7.84
N GLY A 58 -10.37 -21.70 7.05
CA GLY A 58 -10.26 -23.07 7.55
C GLY A 58 -9.04 -23.32 8.46
N LEU A 59 -8.02 -22.45 8.42
CA LEU A 59 -6.89 -22.47 9.35
C LEU A 59 -7.22 -21.85 10.74
N GLY A 60 -8.45 -21.37 10.93
CA GLY A 60 -8.87 -20.68 12.14
C GLY A 60 -8.48 -19.21 12.18
N ILE A 61 -8.13 -18.64 11.02
CA ILE A 61 -7.83 -17.22 10.86
C ILE A 61 -9.10 -16.39 11.03
N THR A 62 -8.97 -15.23 11.67
CA THR A 62 -10.07 -14.29 11.89
C THR A 62 -9.91 -13.00 11.08
N HIS A 63 -8.67 -12.65 10.72
CA HIS A 63 -8.34 -11.43 10.01
C HIS A 63 -7.31 -11.72 8.91
N VAL A 64 -7.50 -11.11 7.75
CA VAL A 64 -6.48 -11.08 6.69
C VAL A 64 -5.89 -9.68 6.64
N TRP A 65 -4.58 -9.60 6.75
CA TRP A 65 -3.82 -8.36 6.62
C TRP A 65 -3.23 -8.29 5.21
N TYR A 66 -3.82 -7.45 4.37
CA TYR A 66 -3.33 -7.18 3.01
C TYR A 66 -2.24 -6.12 3.06
N THR A 67 -0.99 -6.55 2.93
CA THR A 67 0.18 -5.67 2.91
C THR A 67 0.40 -5.12 1.51
N GLY A 68 0.69 -3.81 1.40
CA GLY A 68 1.09 -3.16 0.17
C GLY A 68 -0.06 -2.93 -0.82
N VAL A 69 -1.25 -2.58 -0.32
CA VAL A 69 -2.41 -2.28 -1.17
C VAL A 69 -2.53 -0.80 -1.53
N ILE A 70 -2.07 0.11 -0.65
CA ILE A 70 -2.08 1.54 -0.91
C ILE A 70 -1.04 1.88 -1.99
N ARG A 71 -1.35 2.81 -2.90
CA ARG A 71 -0.45 3.19 -3.99
C ARG A 71 0.89 3.70 -3.46
N HIS A 72 1.96 3.06 -3.90
CA HIS A 72 3.34 3.36 -3.54
C HIS A 72 4.21 3.56 -4.79
N ALA A 73 5.43 4.06 -4.59
CA ALA A 73 6.35 4.32 -5.69
C ALA A 73 6.78 3.02 -6.38
N THR A 74 6.66 2.96 -7.71
CA THR A 74 7.10 1.86 -8.57
C THR A 74 7.77 2.41 -9.83
N CYS A 75 8.68 1.65 -10.45
CA CYS A 75 9.23 1.98 -11.78
C CYS A 75 8.33 1.51 -12.93
N THR A 76 7.21 0.86 -12.66
CA THR A 76 6.23 0.54 -13.71
C THR A 76 5.56 1.81 -14.18
N ASP A 77 5.51 2.01 -15.50
CA ASP A 77 4.89 3.20 -16.08
C ASP A 77 3.38 3.02 -16.21
N TYR A 78 2.64 3.86 -15.52
CA TYR A 78 1.18 3.95 -15.57
C TYR A 78 0.68 5.33 -16.02
N SER A 79 1.53 6.10 -16.73
CA SER A 79 1.17 7.44 -17.22
C SER A 79 -0.07 7.44 -18.13
N LEU A 80 -0.29 6.36 -18.89
CA LEU A 80 -1.50 6.16 -19.71
C LEU A 80 -2.80 6.12 -18.88
N PHE A 81 -2.69 5.84 -17.58
CA PHE A 81 -3.81 5.82 -16.62
C PHE A 81 -3.85 7.08 -15.74
N GLY A 82 -3.13 8.13 -16.13
CA GLY A 82 -3.06 9.38 -15.37
C GLY A 82 -2.23 9.31 -14.08
N ILE A 83 -1.53 8.20 -13.82
CA ILE A 83 -0.67 8.04 -12.65
C ILE A 83 0.72 8.61 -12.99
N PRO A 84 1.24 9.58 -12.20
CA PRO A 84 2.55 10.17 -12.46
C PRO A 84 3.66 9.12 -12.39
N GLN A 85 4.53 9.14 -13.40
CA GLN A 85 5.71 8.28 -13.42
C GLN A 85 6.69 8.70 -12.32
N GLN A 86 7.23 7.73 -11.61
CA GLN A 86 8.21 7.97 -10.56
C GLN A 86 9.62 7.98 -11.15
N ASN A 87 10.49 8.85 -10.62
CA ASN A 87 11.90 8.84 -10.96
C ASN A 87 12.53 7.52 -10.45
N PRO A 88 13.16 6.71 -11.31
CA PRO A 88 13.77 5.44 -10.89
C PRO A 88 14.79 5.56 -9.77
N HIS A 89 15.48 6.70 -9.65
CA HIS A 89 16.48 6.93 -8.59
C HIS A 89 15.88 7.14 -7.20
N VAL A 90 14.58 7.38 -7.10
CA VAL A 90 13.88 7.51 -5.81
C VAL A 90 12.98 6.31 -5.49
N VAL A 91 13.07 5.26 -6.30
CA VAL A 91 12.30 4.02 -6.14
C VAL A 91 13.25 2.89 -5.72
N LYS A 92 12.95 2.19 -4.64
CA LYS A 92 13.74 1.05 -4.19
C LYS A 92 13.58 -0.15 -5.14
N GLY A 93 14.63 -0.48 -5.88
CA GLY A 93 14.55 -1.49 -6.94
C GLY A 93 13.58 -1.05 -8.06
N ARG A 94 12.82 -1.97 -8.65
CA ARG A 94 11.76 -1.64 -9.63
C ARG A 94 10.37 -1.65 -9.01
N ALA A 95 10.15 -2.56 -8.09
CA ALA A 95 8.85 -2.75 -7.44
C ALA A 95 8.52 -1.66 -6.40
N GLY A 96 9.54 -0.96 -5.93
CA GLY A 96 9.41 0.00 -4.84
C GLY A 96 9.27 -0.67 -3.47
N SER A 97 9.01 0.17 -2.47
CA SER A 97 8.66 -0.26 -1.13
C SER A 97 7.16 -0.06 -0.93
N PRO A 98 6.42 -1.05 -0.38
CA PRO A 98 4.99 -0.90 -0.08
C PRO A 98 4.71 0.20 0.95
N TYR A 99 5.75 0.74 1.58
CA TYR A 99 5.68 1.81 2.57
C TYR A 99 6.08 3.19 2.00
N ALA A 100 6.56 3.26 0.76
CA ALA A 100 6.84 4.53 0.07
C ALA A 100 5.57 5.03 -0.64
N ILE A 101 4.60 5.49 0.16
CA ILE A 101 3.26 5.88 -0.32
C ILE A 101 3.35 7.10 -1.23
N THR A 102 2.69 7.02 -2.38
CA THR A 102 2.56 8.13 -3.36
C THR A 102 1.16 8.72 -3.39
N ASP A 103 0.17 7.99 -2.88
CA ASP A 103 -1.21 8.46 -2.74
C ASP A 103 -1.97 7.61 -1.73
N TYR A 104 -2.45 8.21 -0.64
CA TYR A 104 -3.24 7.51 0.38
C TYR A 104 -4.68 7.22 -0.05
N TYR A 105 -5.16 7.86 -1.09
CA TYR A 105 -6.53 7.71 -1.59
C TYR A 105 -6.63 6.73 -2.76
N ASP A 106 -5.52 6.07 -3.12
CA ASP A 106 -5.44 5.22 -4.30
C ASP A 106 -4.86 3.83 -3.98
N ILE A 107 -5.16 2.88 -4.83
CA ILE A 107 -4.69 1.49 -4.76
C ILE A 107 -3.54 1.29 -5.73
N ASP A 108 -2.56 0.47 -5.31
CA ASP A 108 -1.39 0.16 -6.12
C ASP A 108 -1.79 -0.52 -7.46
N PRO A 109 -1.43 0.08 -8.60
CA PRO A 109 -1.81 -0.44 -9.91
C PRO A 109 -1.13 -1.77 -10.27
N ASP A 110 0.05 -2.07 -9.68
CA ASP A 110 0.76 -3.32 -9.95
C ASP A 110 -0.09 -4.55 -9.54
N ILE A 111 -0.89 -4.43 -8.46
CA ILE A 111 -1.71 -5.53 -7.94
C ILE A 111 -3.13 -5.60 -8.52
N ALA A 112 -3.50 -4.64 -9.35
CA ALA A 112 -4.79 -4.68 -10.06
C ALA A 112 -4.71 -5.52 -11.34
N THR A 113 -5.75 -6.24 -11.67
CA THR A 113 -5.90 -6.92 -12.96
C THR A 113 -6.26 -5.90 -14.04
N ASN A 114 -7.11 -4.94 -13.70
CA ASN A 114 -7.46 -3.79 -14.54
C ASN A 114 -7.12 -2.50 -13.78
N VAL A 115 -6.14 -1.75 -14.27
CA VAL A 115 -5.62 -0.54 -13.62
C VAL A 115 -6.69 0.52 -13.42
N ASP A 116 -7.59 0.72 -14.39
CA ASP A 116 -8.69 1.69 -14.28
C ASP A 116 -9.71 1.31 -13.21
N LYS A 117 -9.80 0.02 -12.88
CA LYS A 117 -10.73 -0.52 -11.89
C LYS A 117 -10.07 -0.91 -10.57
N ARG A 118 -8.85 -0.46 -10.31
CA ARG A 118 -8.08 -0.87 -9.14
C ARG A 118 -8.80 -0.65 -7.80
N MET A 119 -9.54 0.45 -7.67
CA MET A 119 -10.34 0.73 -6.47
C MET A 119 -11.53 -0.24 -6.36
N GLU A 120 -12.27 -0.46 -7.46
CA GLU A 120 -13.36 -1.44 -7.53
C GLU A 120 -12.87 -2.85 -7.20
N GLU A 121 -11.69 -3.24 -7.71
CA GLU A 121 -11.08 -4.54 -7.39
C GLU A 121 -10.74 -4.68 -5.91
N PHE A 122 -10.26 -3.60 -5.27
CA PHE A 122 -10.00 -3.58 -3.84
C PHE A 122 -11.29 -3.66 -3.01
N GLU A 123 -12.30 -2.89 -3.35
CA GLU A 123 -13.62 -2.97 -2.70
C GLU A 123 -14.21 -4.38 -2.80
N ASN A 124 -14.08 -5.01 -3.98
CA ASN A 124 -14.49 -6.40 -4.20
C ASN A 124 -13.64 -7.38 -3.38
N LEU A 125 -12.35 -7.14 -3.18
CA LEU A 125 -11.50 -7.95 -2.28
C LEU A 125 -12.00 -7.85 -0.84
N VAL A 126 -12.30 -6.67 -0.35
CA VAL A 126 -12.85 -6.45 0.99
C VAL A 126 -14.20 -7.16 1.13
N PHE A 127 -15.09 -6.98 0.15
CA PHE A 127 -16.42 -7.60 0.16
C PHE A 127 -16.35 -9.13 0.22
N ARG A 128 -15.55 -9.77 -0.67
CA ARG A 128 -15.46 -11.24 -0.67
C ARG A 128 -14.76 -11.79 0.57
N THR A 129 -13.81 -11.02 1.16
CA THR A 129 -13.17 -11.41 2.44
C THR A 129 -14.19 -11.41 3.58
N HIS A 130 -15.02 -10.37 3.67
CA HIS A 130 -16.09 -10.30 4.65
C HIS A 130 -17.15 -11.39 4.43
N ALA A 131 -17.47 -11.73 3.17
CA ALA A 131 -18.42 -12.79 2.85
C ALA A 131 -17.98 -14.18 3.36
N GLU A 132 -16.68 -14.42 3.51
CA GLU A 132 -16.14 -15.64 4.11
C GLU A 132 -15.93 -15.52 5.64
N GLY A 133 -16.51 -14.49 6.29
CA GLY A 133 -16.44 -14.29 7.75
C GLY A 133 -15.10 -13.79 8.27
N LEU A 134 -14.19 -13.41 7.39
CA LEU A 134 -12.88 -12.83 7.72
C LEU A 134 -12.98 -11.31 7.83
N LYS A 135 -12.13 -10.70 8.64
CA LYS A 135 -11.97 -9.24 8.71
C LYS A 135 -10.75 -8.80 7.94
N VAL A 136 -10.76 -7.56 7.45
CA VAL A 136 -9.65 -6.97 6.67
C VAL A 136 -8.83 -6.04 7.54
N LEU A 137 -7.51 -6.14 7.41
CA LEU A 137 -6.53 -5.17 7.88
C LEU A 137 -5.70 -4.70 6.69
N ILE A 138 -5.32 -3.43 6.68
CA ILE A 138 -4.35 -2.86 5.73
C ILE A 138 -3.30 -2.06 6.48
N ASP A 139 -2.15 -1.85 5.84
CA ASP A 139 -1.12 -0.97 6.38
C ASP A 139 -1.59 0.49 6.35
N PHE A 140 -1.19 1.24 7.36
CA PHE A 140 -1.25 2.69 7.36
C PHE A 140 0.10 3.23 7.82
N VAL A 141 0.75 4.02 6.98
CA VAL A 141 2.12 4.52 7.18
C VAL A 141 2.09 6.04 7.34
N PRO A 142 1.83 6.57 8.54
CA PRO A 142 1.63 8.01 8.73
C PRO A 142 2.91 8.81 8.97
N ASN A 143 4.08 8.17 9.07
CA ASN A 143 5.33 8.78 9.48
C ASN A 143 6.20 9.30 8.34
N HIS A 144 5.92 8.91 7.11
CA HIS A 144 6.61 9.39 5.90
C HIS A 144 5.81 9.06 4.64
N VAL A 145 6.18 9.68 3.55
CA VAL A 145 5.65 9.43 2.21
C VAL A 145 6.79 9.18 1.22
N ALA A 146 6.46 8.74 0.01
CA ALA A 146 7.43 8.69 -1.09
C ALA A 146 7.93 10.10 -1.43
N ARG A 147 9.14 10.19 -1.97
CA ARG A 147 9.74 11.47 -2.37
C ARG A 147 8.87 12.25 -3.36
N GLN A 148 8.22 11.55 -4.27
CA GLN A 148 7.32 12.14 -5.26
C GLN A 148 5.86 11.84 -4.89
N TYR A 149 5.46 12.14 -3.65
CA TYR A 149 4.06 12.04 -3.23
C TYR A 149 3.21 13.05 -4.02
N LYS A 150 2.14 12.55 -4.63
CA LYS A 150 1.10 13.37 -5.24
C LYS A 150 -0.19 12.55 -5.35
N SER A 151 -1.22 13.02 -4.69
CA SER A 151 -2.54 12.38 -4.82
C SER A 151 -3.22 12.79 -6.12
N ILE A 152 -3.78 11.79 -6.82
CA ILE A 152 -4.66 11.97 -7.98
C ILE A 152 -6.09 11.49 -7.69
N ALA A 153 -6.28 10.81 -6.56
CA ALA A 153 -7.55 10.18 -6.17
C ALA A 153 -8.18 10.83 -4.92
N LYS A 154 -7.57 11.90 -4.38
CA LYS A 154 -8.14 12.60 -3.23
C LYS A 154 -9.52 13.17 -3.55
N PRO A 155 -10.45 13.23 -2.58
CA PRO A 155 -11.76 13.84 -2.77
C PRO A 155 -11.65 15.31 -3.19
N GLU A 156 -12.65 15.79 -3.93
CA GLU A 156 -12.75 17.19 -4.31
C GLU A 156 -12.79 18.09 -3.05
N GLY A 157 -12.08 19.21 -3.09
CA GLY A 157 -11.98 20.15 -1.96
C GLY A 157 -11.02 19.74 -0.84
N VAL A 158 -10.43 18.53 -0.89
CA VAL A 158 -9.39 18.12 0.05
C VAL A 158 -8.04 18.62 -0.44
N GLU A 159 -7.29 19.30 0.43
CA GLU A 159 -5.91 19.69 0.16
C GLU A 159 -4.99 18.46 0.17
N ASP A 160 -4.00 18.46 -0.71
CA ASP A 160 -2.98 17.40 -0.71
C ASP A 160 -1.94 17.64 0.41
N LEU A 161 -1.25 16.60 0.83
CA LEU A 161 -0.21 16.72 1.86
C LEU A 161 0.86 17.73 1.43
N GLY A 162 1.16 18.66 2.32
CA GLY A 162 2.13 19.74 2.10
C GLY A 162 1.63 20.92 1.28
N GLN A 163 0.43 20.85 0.70
CA GLN A 163 -0.11 21.92 -0.15
C GLN A 163 -0.30 23.24 0.60
N GLY A 164 -0.71 23.19 1.87
CA GLY A 164 -0.93 24.34 2.74
C GLY A 164 0.21 24.65 3.70
N ASP A 165 1.33 23.93 3.61
CA ASP A 165 2.44 24.05 4.56
C ASP A 165 3.21 25.37 4.41
N ASP A 166 3.57 25.98 5.55
CA ASP A 166 4.52 27.09 5.60
C ASP A 166 5.95 26.56 5.51
N THR A 167 6.51 26.54 4.30
CA THR A 167 7.86 26.06 4.02
C THR A 167 8.96 26.98 4.58
N GLY A 168 8.61 28.17 5.09
CA GLY A 168 9.52 29.08 5.77
C GLY A 168 9.82 28.70 7.21
N LYS A 169 9.17 27.68 7.76
CA LYS A 169 9.36 27.21 9.14
C LYS A 169 9.90 25.78 9.16
N HIS A 170 10.88 25.53 10.04
CA HIS A 170 11.37 24.18 10.25
C HIS A 170 10.28 23.25 10.82
N PHE A 171 9.52 23.75 11.80
CA PHE A 171 8.39 23.05 12.41
C PHE A 171 7.22 24.01 12.60
N ASP A 172 6.03 23.54 12.21
CA ASP A 172 4.75 24.16 12.56
C ASP A 172 3.74 23.04 12.80
N MET A 173 2.89 23.18 13.82
CA MET A 173 1.85 22.19 14.14
C MET A 173 0.78 22.06 13.05
N GLN A 174 0.67 23.02 12.15
CA GLN A 174 -0.25 23.00 11.02
C GLN A 174 0.38 22.39 9.75
N ASN A 175 1.72 22.24 9.73
CA ASN A 175 2.43 21.63 8.60
C ASN A 175 2.33 20.12 8.61
N ASN A 176 2.26 19.52 7.43
CA ASN A 176 2.36 18.08 7.24
C ASN A 176 3.82 17.60 7.28
N PHE A 177 4.76 18.46 6.89
CA PHE A 177 6.18 18.13 6.77
C PHE A 177 7.07 19.05 7.58
N TYR A 178 8.29 18.56 7.88
CA TYR A 178 9.38 19.39 8.39
C TYR A 178 10.16 19.98 7.20
N TYR A 179 10.58 21.22 7.33
CA TYR A 179 11.36 21.93 6.31
C TYR A 179 12.69 22.42 6.85
N CYS A 180 13.68 22.60 5.97
CA CYS A 180 14.96 23.23 6.27
C CYS A 180 15.09 24.51 5.42
N PRO A 181 14.45 25.63 5.83
CA PRO A 181 14.43 26.87 5.04
C PRO A 181 15.84 27.40 4.77
N GLY A 182 16.15 27.63 3.48
CA GLY A 182 17.46 28.16 3.06
C GLY A 182 18.62 27.16 3.13
N GLU A 183 18.36 25.90 3.45
CA GLU A 183 19.37 24.85 3.49
C GLU A 183 19.11 23.83 2.36
N TYR A 184 20.21 23.26 1.86
CA TYR A 184 20.17 22.12 0.94
C TYR A 184 20.71 20.90 1.67
N LEU A 185 20.08 19.74 1.42
CA LEU A 185 20.63 18.47 1.90
C LEU A 185 21.98 18.23 1.23
N ASP A 186 23.07 18.28 2.02
CA ASP A 186 24.40 17.95 1.52
C ASP A 186 24.53 16.44 1.34
N LEU A 187 24.57 16.03 0.09
CA LEU A 187 24.70 14.65 -0.34
C LEU A 187 26.12 14.33 -0.82
N SER A 188 27.09 15.24 -0.60
CA SER A 188 28.48 15.00 -0.92
C SER A 188 29.01 13.79 -0.14
N GLY A 189 29.62 12.84 -0.83
CA GLY A 189 30.13 11.61 -0.22
C GLY A 189 29.14 10.46 -0.07
N VAL A 190 27.88 10.62 -0.50
CA VAL A 190 26.90 9.55 -0.60
C VAL A 190 26.64 9.22 -2.08
N PRO A 191 26.65 7.95 -2.51
CA PRO A 191 26.35 7.60 -3.89
C PRO A 191 24.95 8.07 -4.30
N THR A 192 24.86 8.83 -5.42
CA THR A 192 23.61 9.50 -5.83
C THR A 192 22.48 8.56 -6.28
N TYR A 193 22.75 7.29 -6.42
CA TYR A 193 21.78 6.26 -6.79
C TYR A 193 21.18 5.50 -5.60
N ASP A 194 21.66 5.75 -4.38
CA ASP A 194 21.21 5.02 -3.18
C ASP A 194 20.17 5.80 -2.36
N TYR A 195 19.84 7.04 -2.73
CA TYR A 195 18.90 7.87 -2.00
C TYR A 195 18.10 8.81 -2.88
N ALA A 196 16.97 9.26 -2.36
CA ALA A 196 16.09 10.19 -3.04
C ALA A 196 16.69 11.60 -3.04
N THR A 197 17.03 12.09 -4.22
CA THR A 197 17.32 13.52 -4.43
C THR A 197 15.99 14.22 -4.76
N GLY A 198 15.61 15.23 -3.99
CA GLY A 198 14.38 15.95 -4.21
C GLY A 198 14.63 17.36 -4.59
#